data_c64b1b03aea25f567d24dc9c6cc99645
#
_entry.id   c64b1b03aea25f567d24dc9c6cc99645
#
_cell.length_a   1.000
_cell.length_b   1.000
_cell.length_c   1.000
_cell.angle_alpha   90.00
_cell.angle_beta   90.00
_cell.angle_gamma   90.00
#
_symmetry.space_group_name_H-M   'P 1'
#
loop_
_entity.id
_entity.type
_entity.pdbx_description
1 polymer ?
#
loop_
_entity_poly.entity_id
_entity_poly.type
_entity_poly.pdbx_seq_one_letter_code
_entity_poly.pdbx_strand_id
1 'polypeptide(L)'
;MCNSYPQMLSTGVNNLWDTLKATLRIDRYLTVSLRSILAGEPLKRIARRRCLVLLAGLLLFTNMPTAQAVSTQRDKENYKLYAHMKLLNAKQYRCLELLWNKESRWDPRADNPKSSAYGIPQLLKLKELDPFKQIDLGLKYIEHRYKTPCRAYAHHLKTGHY
;
A
#
# COMPACT_ATOMS: atom_id res chain seq x y z
N MET A 1 -35.96 -2.11 -24.29
CA MET A 1 -36.76 -2.81 -23.29
C MET A 1 -35.81 -3.59 -22.37
N CYS A 2 -36.02 -3.48 -21.09
CA CYS A 2 -35.32 -4.09 -19.95
C CYS A 2 -33.92 -3.56 -19.61
N ASN A 3 -33.97 -2.61 -18.72
CA ASN A 3 -32.94 -2.17 -17.80
C ASN A 3 -32.38 -3.32 -16.97
N SER A 4 -31.06 -3.39 -16.84
CA SER A 4 -30.39 -4.08 -15.74
C SER A 4 -29.24 -3.23 -15.27
N TYR A 5 -29.48 -2.37 -14.28
CA TYR A 5 -28.42 -1.75 -13.47
C TYR A 5 -27.91 -2.76 -12.47
N PRO A 6 -26.59 -3.00 -12.35
CA PRO A 6 -26.05 -3.77 -11.25
C PRO A 6 -26.07 -2.93 -9.97
N GLN A 7 -26.66 -3.47 -8.94
CA GLN A 7 -26.72 -2.98 -7.57
C GLN A 7 -25.29 -2.87 -6.98
N MET A 8 -24.72 -1.65 -7.00
CA MET A 8 -23.60 -1.31 -6.14
C MET A 8 -24.13 -0.64 -4.88
N LEU A 9 -24.41 -1.42 -3.85
CA LEU A 9 -24.59 -0.91 -2.48
C LEU A 9 -24.66 -2.10 -1.50
N SER A 10 -23.52 -2.50 -0.92
CA SER A 10 -23.48 -3.15 0.40
C SER A 10 -22.07 -3.51 0.87
N THR A 11 -21.18 -2.54 1.08
CA THR A 11 -19.92 -2.83 1.79
C THR A 11 -19.61 -1.92 2.97
N GLY A 12 -20.49 -0.96 3.27
CA GLY A 12 -20.27 0.01 4.36
C GLY A 12 -20.82 -0.36 5.74
N VAL A 13 -21.74 -1.32 5.82
CA VAL A 13 -22.50 -1.57 7.06
C VAL A 13 -21.89 -2.66 7.95
N ASN A 14 -21.11 -3.56 7.38
CA ASN A 14 -20.55 -4.70 8.12
C ASN A 14 -19.42 -4.32 9.09
N ASN A 15 -18.71 -3.23 8.79
CA ASN A 15 -17.60 -2.79 9.64
C ASN A 15 -18.03 -2.20 11.00
N LEU A 16 -19.23 -1.63 11.09
CA LEU A 16 -19.73 -1.03 12.33
C LEU A 16 -20.14 -2.12 13.35
N TRP A 17 -20.75 -3.21 12.88
CA TRP A 17 -21.16 -4.34 13.72
C TRP A 17 -19.97 -5.15 14.25
N ASP A 18 -18.91 -5.28 13.46
CA ASP A 18 -17.70 -5.99 13.90
C ASP A 18 -16.91 -5.16 14.91
N THR A 19 -16.90 -3.83 14.77
CA THR A 19 -16.29 -2.92 15.76
C THR A 19 -17.09 -2.95 17.08
N LEU A 20 -18.42 -2.96 17.04
CA LEU A 20 -19.28 -3.08 18.23
C LEU A 20 -19.14 -4.42 18.94
N LYS A 21 -18.97 -5.52 18.20
CA LYS A 21 -18.69 -6.84 18.80
C LYS A 21 -17.34 -6.91 19.46
N ALA A 22 -16.31 -6.21 18.93
CA ALA A 22 -15.01 -6.12 19.55
C ALA A 22 -15.06 -5.36 20.89
N THR A 23 -15.79 -4.24 20.96
CA THR A 23 -15.96 -3.48 22.22
C THR A 23 -16.74 -4.27 23.27
N LEU A 24 -17.79 -4.99 22.89
CA LEU A 24 -18.56 -5.85 23.81
C LEU A 24 -17.75 -7.05 24.36
N ARG A 25 -16.72 -7.50 23.63
CA ARG A 25 -15.80 -8.53 24.17
C ARG A 25 -14.86 -7.99 25.24
N ILE A 26 -14.49 -6.72 25.21
CA ILE A 26 -13.63 -6.09 26.21
C ILE A 26 -14.32 -6.03 27.57
N ASP A 27 -15.63 -5.78 27.61
CA ASP A 27 -16.41 -5.76 28.86
C ASP A 27 -16.44 -7.11 29.59
N ARG A 28 -16.40 -8.24 28.86
CA ARG A 28 -16.32 -9.57 29.49
C ARG A 28 -14.99 -9.80 30.22
N TYR A 29 -13.91 -9.25 29.70
CA TYR A 29 -12.59 -9.38 30.37
C TYR A 29 -12.51 -8.52 31.64
N LEU A 30 -13.14 -7.35 31.63
CA LEU A 30 -13.20 -6.47 32.80
C LEU A 30 -14.06 -7.05 33.92
N THR A 31 -15.21 -7.66 33.58
CA THR A 31 -16.10 -8.28 34.58
C THR A 31 -15.50 -9.53 35.21
N VAL A 32 -14.74 -10.33 34.46
CA VAL A 32 -13.99 -11.49 34.98
C VAL A 32 -12.87 -11.03 35.94
N SER A 33 -12.23 -9.90 35.64
CA SER A 33 -11.16 -9.34 36.48
C SER A 33 -11.70 -8.84 37.83
N LEU A 34 -12.92 -8.26 37.87
CA LEU A 34 -13.55 -7.80 39.13
C LEU A 34 -13.98 -8.96 40.02
N ARG A 35 -14.46 -10.06 39.42
CA ARG A 35 -14.82 -11.28 40.20
C ARG A 35 -13.60 -11.94 40.88
N SER A 36 -12.43 -11.88 40.25
CA SER A 36 -11.20 -12.43 40.84
C SER A 36 -10.74 -11.66 42.09
N ILE A 37 -11.02 -10.35 42.14
CA ILE A 37 -10.67 -9.50 43.31
C ILE A 37 -11.54 -9.84 44.48
N LEU A 38 -12.82 -10.18 44.28
CA LEU A 38 -13.78 -10.54 45.33
C LEU A 38 -13.54 -11.98 45.87
N ALA A 39 -12.84 -12.84 45.11
CA ALA A 39 -12.57 -14.23 45.47
C ALA A 39 -11.35 -14.45 46.38
N GLY A 40 -10.69 -13.38 46.87
CA GLY A 40 -9.58 -13.50 47.85
C GLY A 40 -8.30 -14.16 47.32
N GLU A 41 -8.06 -14.14 46.00
CA GLU A 41 -6.85 -14.69 45.38
C GLU A 41 -5.60 -13.94 45.84
N PRO A 42 -4.47 -14.63 46.15
CA PRO A 42 -3.27 -13.99 46.65
C PRO A 42 -2.69 -13.02 45.62
N LEU A 43 -2.50 -11.77 46.05
CA LEU A 43 -2.03 -10.61 45.25
C LEU A 43 -0.86 -10.92 44.29
N LYS A 44 0.05 -11.83 44.64
CA LYS A 44 1.19 -12.23 43.79
C LYS A 44 0.79 -12.95 42.51
N ARG A 45 -0.32 -13.70 42.47
CA ARG A 45 -0.82 -14.37 41.27
C ARG A 45 -1.56 -13.40 40.31
N ILE A 46 -2.27 -12.43 40.88
CA ILE A 46 -2.99 -11.42 40.15
C ILE A 46 -2.01 -10.50 39.41
N ALA A 47 -0.92 -10.10 40.09
CA ALA A 47 0.11 -9.25 39.48
C ALA A 47 0.80 -9.92 38.28
N ARG A 48 1.15 -11.23 38.37
CA ARG A 48 1.77 -11.98 37.26
C ARG A 48 0.84 -12.11 36.03
N ARG A 49 -0.45 -12.38 36.26
CA ARG A 49 -1.44 -12.48 35.17
C ARG A 49 -1.68 -11.13 34.49
N ARG A 50 -1.72 -10.03 35.26
CA ARG A 50 -1.89 -8.67 34.71
C ARG A 50 -0.66 -8.23 33.91
N CYS A 51 0.55 -8.52 34.34
CA CYS A 51 1.77 -8.24 33.56
C CYS A 51 1.81 -9.00 32.25
N LEU A 52 1.42 -10.29 32.21
CA LEU A 52 1.38 -11.09 30.98
C LEU A 52 0.35 -10.58 29.98
N VAL A 53 -0.82 -10.15 30.44
CA VAL A 53 -1.87 -9.59 29.57
C VAL A 53 -1.47 -8.22 29.02
N LEU A 54 -0.81 -7.38 29.84
CA LEU A 54 -0.33 -6.07 29.40
C LEU A 54 0.85 -6.21 28.43
N LEU A 55 1.76 -7.16 28.63
CA LEU A 55 2.87 -7.45 27.73
C LEU A 55 2.37 -8.03 26.40
N ALA A 56 1.39 -8.94 26.42
CA ALA A 56 0.76 -9.47 25.21
C ALA A 56 -0.02 -8.39 24.43
N GLY A 57 -0.70 -7.47 25.14
CA GLY A 57 -1.36 -6.32 24.52
C GLY A 57 -0.39 -5.35 23.83
N LEU A 58 0.79 -5.10 24.44
CA LEU A 58 1.81 -4.22 23.89
C LEU A 58 2.42 -4.77 22.59
N LEU A 59 2.57 -6.11 22.48
CA LEU A 59 3.10 -6.75 21.27
C LEU A 59 2.12 -6.73 20.08
N LEU A 60 0.82 -6.61 20.32
CA LEU A 60 -0.18 -6.53 19.24
C LEU A 60 -0.28 -5.14 18.61
N PHE A 61 0.19 -4.08 19.26
CA PHE A 61 0.17 -2.72 18.73
C PHE A 61 1.34 -2.39 17.78
N THR A 62 2.37 -3.23 17.68
CA THR A 62 3.58 -2.94 16.92
C THR A 62 3.44 -3.12 15.40
N ASN A 63 2.33 -3.66 14.90
CA ASN A 63 2.14 -3.96 13.49
C ASN A 63 1.06 -3.09 12.79
N MET A 64 0.63 -1.99 13.39
CA MET A 64 -0.28 -1.09 12.68
C MET A 64 0.49 -0.26 11.65
N PRO A 65 0.13 -0.32 10.35
CA PRO A 65 0.75 0.53 9.35
C PRO A 65 0.48 1.99 9.72
N THR A 66 1.52 2.81 9.71
CA THR A 66 1.40 4.23 9.99
C THR A 66 0.53 4.90 8.91
N ALA A 67 -0.20 5.95 9.26
CA ALA A 67 -1.03 6.70 8.31
C ALA A 67 -0.22 7.19 7.09
N GLN A 68 1.06 7.50 7.25
CA GLN A 68 1.98 7.87 6.18
C GLN A 68 2.25 6.72 5.19
N ALA A 69 2.41 5.49 5.67
CA ALA A 69 2.62 4.33 4.78
C ALA A 69 1.38 4.06 3.92
N VAL A 70 0.18 4.25 4.47
CA VAL A 70 -1.09 4.10 3.76
C VAL A 70 -1.27 5.18 2.69
N SER A 71 -0.93 6.45 2.96
CA SER A 71 -1.02 7.54 1.98
C SER A 71 -0.06 7.32 0.80
N THR A 72 1.19 6.99 1.08
CA THR A 72 2.21 6.72 0.05
C THR A 72 1.82 5.56 -0.87
N GLN A 73 1.21 4.52 -0.32
CA GLN A 73 0.74 3.39 -1.13
C GLN A 73 -0.43 3.80 -2.03
N ARG A 74 -1.39 4.58 -1.54
CA ARG A 74 -2.51 5.10 -2.32
C ARG A 74 -2.04 5.98 -3.48
N ASP A 75 -1.04 6.82 -3.24
CA ASP A 75 -0.47 7.68 -4.29
C ASP A 75 0.15 6.84 -5.42
N LYS A 76 0.89 5.78 -5.08
CA LYS A 76 1.45 4.86 -6.07
C LYS A 76 0.37 4.16 -6.92
N GLU A 77 -0.72 3.76 -6.31
CA GLU A 77 -1.84 3.17 -7.06
C GLU A 77 -2.51 4.19 -8.01
N ASN A 78 -2.61 5.46 -7.61
CA ASN A 78 -3.08 6.54 -8.49
C ASN A 78 -2.14 6.75 -9.69
N TYR A 79 -0.82 6.71 -9.49
CA TYR A 79 0.16 6.83 -10.59
C TYR A 79 0.05 5.65 -11.57
N LYS A 80 -0.11 4.44 -11.07
CA LYS A 80 -0.31 3.24 -11.87
C LYS A 80 -1.60 3.31 -12.69
N LEU A 81 -2.70 3.73 -12.05
CA LEU A 81 -3.98 3.91 -12.73
C LEU A 81 -3.88 4.94 -13.86
N TYR A 82 -3.23 6.08 -13.61
CA TYR A 82 -2.99 7.09 -14.63
C TYR A 82 -2.21 6.55 -15.83
N ALA A 83 -1.12 5.84 -15.59
CA ALA A 83 -0.33 5.23 -16.66
C ALA A 83 -1.14 4.17 -17.45
N HIS A 84 -1.98 3.40 -16.77
CA HIS A 84 -2.88 2.44 -17.43
C HIS A 84 -3.88 3.14 -18.34
N MET A 85 -4.49 4.24 -17.88
CA MET A 85 -5.42 5.05 -18.69
C MET A 85 -4.74 5.68 -19.92
N LYS A 86 -3.46 6.07 -19.81
CA LYS A 86 -2.70 6.60 -20.96
C LYS A 86 -2.41 5.56 -22.03
N LEU A 87 -2.13 4.32 -21.63
CA LEU A 87 -1.76 3.26 -22.56
C LEU A 87 -2.96 2.58 -23.22
N LEU A 88 -4.12 2.51 -22.55
CA LEU A 88 -5.35 1.83 -23.00
C LEU A 88 -5.11 0.39 -23.50
N ASN A 89 -4.03 -0.25 -23.04
CA ASN A 89 -3.61 -1.58 -23.44
C ASN A 89 -3.04 -2.34 -22.22
N ALA A 90 -3.78 -3.31 -21.72
CA ALA A 90 -3.44 -4.04 -20.51
C ALA A 90 -2.10 -4.78 -20.59
N LYS A 91 -1.74 -5.35 -21.76
CA LYS A 91 -0.46 -6.03 -21.97
C LYS A 91 0.72 -5.05 -21.87
N GLN A 92 0.61 -3.89 -22.53
CA GLN A 92 1.66 -2.88 -22.50
C GLN A 92 1.78 -2.25 -21.11
N TYR A 93 0.66 -2.01 -20.44
CA TYR A 93 0.65 -1.53 -19.06
C TYR A 93 1.36 -2.52 -18.11
N ARG A 94 1.08 -3.82 -18.21
CA ARG A 94 1.77 -4.82 -17.37
C ARG A 94 3.29 -4.81 -17.56
N CYS A 95 3.77 -4.66 -18.79
CA CYS A 95 5.20 -4.50 -19.05
C CYS A 95 5.77 -3.22 -18.44
N LEU A 96 5.04 -2.10 -18.53
CA LEU A 96 5.41 -0.83 -17.91
C LEU A 96 5.48 -0.95 -16.39
N GLU A 97 4.48 -1.55 -15.79
CA GLU A 97 4.40 -1.76 -14.35
C GLU A 97 5.62 -2.55 -13.84
N LEU A 98 5.97 -3.65 -14.50
CA LEU A 98 7.13 -4.45 -14.17
C LEU A 98 8.44 -3.67 -14.36
N LEU A 99 8.57 -2.88 -15.41
CA LEU A 99 9.73 -2.04 -15.69
C LEU A 99 9.93 -1.00 -14.57
N TRP A 100 8.93 -0.17 -14.31
CA TRP A 100 9.05 0.92 -13.35
C TRP A 100 9.04 0.46 -11.89
N ASN A 101 8.56 -0.76 -11.60
CA ASN A 101 8.81 -1.41 -10.31
C ASN A 101 10.29 -1.71 -10.08
N LYS A 102 11.03 -2.05 -11.14
CA LYS A 102 12.50 -2.28 -11.05
C LYS A 102 13.28 -0.98 -10.97
N GLU A 103 12.83 0.07 -11.66
CA GLU A 103 13.50 1.36 -11.72
C GLU A 103 13.39 2.17 -10.41
N SER A 104 12.18 2.40 -9.94
CA SER A 104 11.90 3.30 -8.82
C SER A 104 10.91 2.76 -7.79
N ARG A 105 10.29 1.60 -8.05
CA ARG A 105 9.10 1.14 -7.31
C ARG A 105 7.97 2.17 -7.31
N TRP A 106 7.83 2.89 -8.43
CA TRP A 106 6.85 3.97 -8.59
C TRP A 106 7.02 5.13 -7.60
N ASP A 107 8.24 5.37 -7.15
CA ASP A 107 8.55 6.50 -6.28
C ASP A 107 8.92 7.73 -7.12
N PRO A 108 8.13 8.81 -7.06
CA PRO A 108 8.42 10.03 -7.83
C PRO A 108 9.65 10.79 -7.32
N ARG A 109 10.16 10.44 -6.15
CA ARG A 109 11.35 11.06 -5.54
C ARG A 109 12.57 10.14 -5.59
N ALA A 110 12.48 9.00 -6.28
CA ALA A 110 13.61 8.09 -6.40
C ALA A 110 14.78 8.79 -7.07
N ASP A 111 15.89 8.86 -6.36
CA ASP A 111 17.15 9.44 -6.81
C ASP A 111 18.21 8.37 -6.89
N ASN A 112 18.95 8.31 -7.99
CA ASN A 112 20.01 7.35 -8.16
C ASN A 112 21.37 7.99 -7.82
N PRO A 113 22.04 7.60 -6.71
CA PRO A 113 23.26 8.23 -6.25
C PRO A 113 24.46 8.04 -7.21
N LYS A 114 24.32 7.13 -8.19
CA LYS A 114 25.40 6.82 -9.17
C LYS A 114 25.18 7.46 -10.53
N SER A 115 24.03 8.15 -10.73
CA SER A 115 23.70 8.78 -12.02
C SER A 115 22.79 9.98 -11.81
N SER A 116 22.45 10.69 -12.88
CA SER A 116 21.44 11.76 -12.85
C SER A 116 20.02 11.27 -13.11
N ALA A 117 19.76 9.97 -12.96
CA ALA A 117 18.43 9.38 -13.14
C ALA A 117 17.54 9.71 -11.96
N TYR A 118 16.31 10.17 -12.23
CA TYR A 118 15.37 10.62 -11.21
C TYR A 118 13.92 10.22 -11.50
N GLY A 119 13.14 10.08 -10.42
CA GLY A 119 11.69 9.94 -10.45
C GLY A 119 11.20 8.55 -10.85
N ILE A 120 9.89 8.45 -11.13
CA ILE A 120 9.23 7.18 -11.49
C ILE A 120 9.92 6.48 -12.66
N PRO A 121 10.20 7.14 -13.81
CA PRO A 121 10.79 6.50 -14.96
C PRO A 121 12.32 6.42 -14.92
N GLN A 122 13.00 6.94 -13.90
CA GLN A 122 14.46 7.01 -13.80
C GLN A 122 15.15 7.59 -15.07
N LEU A 123 14.58 8.69 -15.59
CA LEU A 123 15.19 9.36 -16.75
C LEU A 123 16.37 10.23 -16.32
N LEU A 124 17.43 10.22 -17.13
CA LEU A 124 18.61 11.03 -16.90
C LEU A 124 18.27 12.53 -16.98
N LYS A 125 18.78 13.30 -16.00
CA LYS A 125 18.61 14.76 -15.91
C LYS A 125 17.12 15.20 -15.80
N LEU A 126 16.23 14.32 -15.36
CA LEU A 126 14.84 14.67 -15.11
C LEU A 126 14.75 15.67 -13.95
N LYS A 127 14.13 16.83 -14.21
CA LYS A 127 13.92 17.89 -13.19
C LYS A 127 12.45 18.07 -12.82
N GLU A 128 11.57 17.30 -13.46
CA GLU A 128 10.13 17.39 -13.20
C GLU A 128 9.80 16.75 -11.83
N LEU A 129 9.06 17.48 -11.00
CA LEU A 129 8.67 17.03 -9.66
C LEU A 129 7.24 16.48 -9.62
N ASP A 130 6.39 16.85 -10.59
CA ASP A 130 5.03 16.34 -10.70
C ASP A 130 5.04 14.88 -11.18
N PRO A 131 4.53 13.93 -10.37
CA PRO A 131 4.54 12.51 -10.71
C PRO A 131 3.82 12.17 -12.03
N PHE A 132 2.72 12.86 -12.33
CA PHE A 132 1.95 12.62 -13.56
C PHE A 132 2.71 13.07 -14.80
N LYS A 133 3.40 14.20 -14.71
CA LYS A 133 4.29 14.67 -15.79
C LYS A 133 5.51 13.78 -15.95
N GLN A 134 6.07 13.25 -14.85
CA GLN A 134 7.14 12.24 -14.94
C GLN A 134 6.69 11.01 -15.74
N ILE A 135 5.45 10.54 -15.49
CA ILE A 135 4.85 9.43 -16.24
C ILE A 135 4.74 9.76 -17.72
N ASP A 136 4.20 10.94 -18.06
CA ASP A 136 4.08 11.37 -19.47
C ASP A 136 5.42 11.45 -20.18
N LEU A 137 6.45 11.99 -19.51
CA LEU A 137 7.81 12.06 -20.05
C LEU A 137 8.43 10.66 -20.21
N GLY A 138 8.21 9.77 -19.25
CA GLY A 138 8.65 8.38 -19.32
C GLY A 138 8.00 7.60 -20.46
N LEU A 139 6.70 7.79 -20.68
CA LEU A 139 5.98 7.18 -21.81
C LEU A 139 6.48 7.70 -23.16
N LYS A 140 6.71 9.00 -23.29
CA LYS A 140 7.31 9.60 -24.50
C LYS A 140 8.70 9.05 -24.78
N TYR A 141 9.54 8.90 -23.76
CA TYR A 141 10.86 8.30 -23.89
C TYR A 141 10.79 6.85 -24.39
N ILE A 142 9.89 6.04 -23.80
CA ILE A 142 9.68 4.66 -24.22
C ILE A 142 9.19 4.59 -25.68
N GLU A 143 8.23 5.43 -26.06
CA GLU A 143 7.71 5.48 -27.42
C GLU A 143 8.80 5.85 -28.44
N HIS A 144 9.61 6.87 -28.13
CA HIS A 144 10.70 7.30 -29.01
C HIS A 144 11.75 6.22 -29.19
N ARG A 145 12.24 5.63 -28.10
CA ARG A 145 13.40 4.74 -28.11
C ARG A 145 13.05 3.27 -28.37
N TYR A 146 11.96 2.79 -27.81
CA TYR A 146 11.58 1.37 -27.83
C TYR A 146 10.28 1.08 -28.53
N LYS A 147 9.51 2.08 -28.91
CA LYS A 147 8.17 2.01 -29.51
C LYS A 147 7.09 1.48 -28.57
N THR A 148 7.41 0.57 -27.66
CA THR A 148 6.43 0.00 -26.74
C THR A 148 7.03 -0.32 -25.37
N PRO A 149 6.24 -0.27 -24.28
CA PRO A 149 6.68 -0.67 -22.96
C PRO A 149 7.23 -2.09 -22.86
N CYS A 150 6.63 -3.05 -23.56
CA CYS A 150 7.12 -4.42 -23.54
C CYS A 150 8.51 -4.58 -24.19
N ARG A 151 8.84 -3.78 -25.21
CA ARG A 151 10.18 -3.75 -25.79
C ARG A 151 11.19 -3.10 -24.84
N ALA A 152 10.81 -2.00 -24.18
CA ALA A 152 11.63 -1.38 -23.15
C ALA A 152 11.95 -2.34 -22.01
N TYR A 153 10.94 -3.06 -21.50
CA TYR A 153 11.11 -4.06 -20.46
C TYR A 153 11.98 -5.24 -20.90
N ALA A 154 11.80 -5.74 -22.13
CA ALA A 154 12.65 -6.78 -22.68
C ALA A 154 14.12 -6.34 -22.84
N HIS A 155 14.37 -5.06 -23.18
CA HIS A 155 15.71 -4.48 -23.20
C HIS A 155 16.29 -4.41 -21.79
N HIS A 156 15.53 -3.87 -20.83
CA HIS A 156 15.94 -3.80 -19.43
C HIS A 156 16.33 -5.17 -18.84
N LEU A 157 15.59 -6.23 -19.16
CA LEU A 157 15.93 -7.58 -18.71
C LEU A 157 17.28 -8.09 -19.24
N LYS A 158 17.71 -7.61 -20.41
CA LYS A 158 19.00 -8.01 -21.02
C LYS A 158 20.17 -7.17 -20.53
N THR A 159 19.95 -5.89 -20.29
CA THR A 159 21.03 -4.90 -20.09
C THR A 159 21.06 -4.30 -18.68
N GLY A 160 19.97 -4.47 -17.91
CA GLY A 160 19.82 -3.87 -16.58
C GLY A 160 19.39 -2.39 -16.60
N HIS A 161 19.16 -1.81 -17.79
CA HIS A 161 18.68 -0.43 -17.97
C HIS A 161 17.83 -0.30 -19.24
N TYR A 162 17.17 0.84 -19.41
CA TYR A 162 16.35 1.14 -20.60
C TYR A 162 16.50 2.61 -21.01
#